data_bc2c793d78799ea22522f8f3d1498c58
#
_entry.id   bc2c793d78799ea22522f8f3d1498c58
#
_cell.length_a   1.000
_cell.length_b   1.000
_cell.length_c   1.000
_cell.angle_alpha   90.00
_cell.angle_beta   90.00
_cell.angle_gamma   90.00
#
_symmetry.space_group_name_H-M   'P 1'
#
loop_
_entity.id
_entity.type
_entity.pdbx_description
1 polymer ?
#
loop_
_entity_poly.entity_id
_entity_poly.type
_entity_poly.pdbx_seq_one_letter_code
_entity_poly.pdbx_strand_id
1 'polypeptide(L)'
;MLGYINAERASANLAPLTLDKDLCQGAHLKSRDMAVNNYFSHNSPTYGSPFEMMQSLGINYRTAGENIAKNTSVKGAHTAFMNSSGHRANILNQNFRKIGLGFYQEGQYLYVTQWFTN
;
A
#
# COMPACT_ATOMS: atom_id res chain seq x y z
N MET A 1 -7.73 -5.20 6.41
CA MET A 1 -7.52 -4.91 4.96
C MET A 1 -6.96 -6.10 4.20
N LEU A 2 -6.06 -6.86 4.76
CA LEU A 2 -5.52 -8.06 4.08
C LEU A 2 -6.64 -9.02 3.66
N GLY A 3 -7.63 -9.21 4.53
CA GLY A 3 -8.76 -10.06 4.21
C GLY A 3 -9.55 -9.61 2.99
N TYR A 4 -9.78 -8.32 2.85
CA TYR A 4 -10.45 -7.76 1.68
C TYR A 4 -9.64 -8.01 0.41
N ILE A 5 -8.33 -7.73 0.47
CA ILE A 5 -7.43 -7.89 -0.67
C ILE A 5 -7.37 -9.35 -1.12
N ASN A 6 -7.20 -10.27 -0.17
CA ASN A 6 -7.09 -11.68 -0.50
C ASN A 6 -8.42 -12.29 -0.96
N ALA A 7 -9.57 -11.75 -0.51
CA ALA A 7 -10.86 -12.14 -1.04
C ALA A 7 -10.99 -11.72 -2.52
N GLU A 8 -10.55 -10.51 -2.88
CA GLU A 8 -10.56 -10.05 -4.27
C GLU A 8 -9.64 -10.91 -5.13
N ARG A 9 -8.44 -11.24 -4.62
CA ARG A 9 -7.49 -12.09 -5.34
C ARG A 9 -8.05 -13.50 -5.54
N ALA A 10 -8.66 -14.09 -4.52
CA ALA A 10 -9.30 -15.41 -4.63
C ALA A 10 -10.39 -15.42 -5.71
N SER A 11 -11.20 -14.37 -5.76
CA SER A 11 -12.24 -14.22 -6.78
C SER A 11 -11.68 -14.13 -8.20
N ALA A 12 -10.44 -13.71 -8.33
CA ALA A 12 -9.72 -13.61 -9.62
C ALA A 12 -8.78 -14.81 -9.87
N ASN A 13 -8.89 -15.87 -9.05
CA ASN A 13 -8.03 -17.07 -9.13
C ASN A 13 -6.53 -16.76 -8.94
N LEU A 14 -6.23 -15.80 -8.07
CA LEU A 14 -4.86 -15.43 -7.74
C LEU A 14 -4.50 -15.93 -6.35
N ALA A 15 -3.22 -16.30 -6.16
CA ALA A 15 -2.71 -16.68 -4.85
C ALA A 15 -2.81 -15.53 -3.85
N PRO A 16 -3.08 -15.80 -2.57
CA PRO A 16 -3.13 -14.76 -1.55
C PRO A 16 -1.76 -14.10 -1.36
N LEU A 17 -1.78 -12.82 -0.99
CA LEU A 17 -0.57 -12.11 -0.59
C LEU A 17 -0.27 -12.41 0.88
N THR A 18 1.02 -12.45 1.20
CA THR A 18 1.51 -12.67 2.57
C THR A 18 2.00 -11.34 3.14
N LEU A 19 1.58 -11.01 4.37
CA LEU A 19 2.09 -9.83 5.06
C LEU A 19 3.60 -9.98 5.29
N ASP A 20 4.33 -8.92 4.96
CA ASP A 20 5.76 -8.83 5.20
C ASP A 20 6.03 -7.73 6.22
N LYS A 21 6.78 -8.05 7.27
CA LYS A 21 7.05 -7.13 8.36
C LYS A 21 7.76 -5.86 7.90
N ASP A 22 8.78 -6.00 7.07
CA ASP A 22 9.56 -4.85 6.61
C ASP A 22 8.73 -3.95 5.69
N LEU A 23 7.91 -4.56 4.83
CA LEU A 23 6.98 -3.80 3.99
C LEU A 23 5.94 -3.07 4.83
N CYS A 24 5.44 -3.70 5.90
CA CYS A 24 4.48 -3.04 6.81
C CYS A 24 5.10 -1.86 7.53
N GLN A 25 6.35 -1.98 8.00
CA GLN A 25 7.06 -0.88 8.64
C GLN A 25 7.23 0.30 7.69
N GLY A 26 7.64 0.03 6.46
CA GLY A 26 7.82 1.06 5.45
C GLY A 26 6.50 1.71 5.04
N ALA A 27 5.46 0.91 4.84
CA ALA A 27 4.13 1.43 4.50
C ALA A 27 3.58 2.33 5.61
N HIS A 28 3.81 1.96 6.88
CA HIS A 28 3.41 2.78 8.02
C HIS A 28 4.15 4.13 8.01
N LEU A 29 5.47 4.10 7.79
CA LEU A 29 6.27 5.32 7.67
C LEU A 29 5.74 6.23 6.56
N LYS A 30 5.35 5.66 5.43
CA LYS A 30 4.80 6.43 4.31
C LYS A 30 3.48 7.09 4.69
N SER A 31 2.56 6.35 5.30
CA SER A 31 1.28 6.91 5.74
C SER A 31 1.47 8.03 6.74
N ARG A 32 2.36 7.83 7.73
CA ARG A 32 2.70 8.86 8.72
C ARG A 32 3.33 10.08 8.06
N ASP A 33 4.24 9.87 7.13
CA ASP A 33 4.94 10.94 6.42
C ASP A 33 3.95 11.83 5.66
N MET A 34 3.00 11.23 4.96
CA MET A 34 1.95 11.98 4.27
C MET A 34 1.11 12.82 5.24
N ALA A 35 0.72 12.25 6.37
CA ALA A 35 -0.10 12.95 7.35
C ALA A 35 0.66 14.08 8.03
N VAL A 36 1.87 13.81 8.53
CA VAL A 36 2.68 14.76 9.31
C VAL A 36 3.20 15.90 8.42
N ASN A 37 3.62 15.60 7.20
CA ASN A 37 4.17 16.58 6.28
C ASN A 37 3.12 17.15 5.31
N ASN A 38 1.87 16.81 5.53
CA ASN A 38 0.71 17.39 4.86
C ASN A 38 0.81 17.33 3.33
N TYR A 39 1.04 16.12 2.81
CA TYR A 39 1.01 15.87 1.37
C TYR A 39 0.30 14.54 1.09
N PHE A 40 -0.15 14.38 -0.15
CA PHE A 40 -0.74 13.13 -0.62
C PHE A 40 -0.23 12.85 -2.04
N SER A 41 0.84 12.07 -2.12
CA SER A 41 1.53 11.76 -3.38
C SER A 41 2.40 10.51 -3.20
N HIS A 42 2.64 9.81 -4.29
CA HIS A 42 3.61 8.70 -4.28
C HIS A 42 5.02 9.20 -3.97
N ASN A 43 5.38 10.39 -4.44
CA ASN A 43 6.69 10.97 -4.15
C ASN A 43 6.67 11.69 -2.81
N SER A 44 7.56 11.26 -1.91
CA SER A 44 7.76 11.90 -0.62
C SER A 44 8.79 13.02 -0.74
N PRO A 45 8.55 14.18 -0.10
CA PRO A 45 9.56 15.22 -0.03
C PRO A 45 10.81 14.81 0.76
N THR A 46 10.69 13.78 1.61
CA THR A 46 11.78 13.27 2.43
C THR A 46 12.43 12.03 1.83
N TYR A 47 11.62 11.07 1.36
CA TYR A 47 12.09 9.74 0.97
C TYR A 47 12.14 9.51 -0.54
N GLY A 48 11.59 10.41 -1.34
CA GLY A 48 11.53 10.25 -2.79
C GLY A 48 10.39 9.32 -3.22
N SER A 49 10.61 8.58 -4.31
CA SER A 49 9.62 7.62 -4.82
C SER A 49 9.46 6.44 -3.87
N PRO A 50 8.37 5.66 -3.96
CA PRO A 50 8.23 4.46 -3.15
C PRO A 50 9.38 3.47 -3.36
N PHE A 51 9.92 3.40 -4.57
CA PHE A 51 11.04 2.50 -4.90
C PHE A 51 12.34 2.95 -4.23
N GLU A 52 12.61 4.25 -4.26
CA GLU A 52 13.75 4.84 -3.54
C GLU A 52 13.61 4.62 -2.03
N MET A 53 12.41 4.80 -1.51
CA MET A 53 12.14 4.59 -0.09
C MET A 53 12.34 3.12 0.31
N MET A 54 11.84 2.18 -0.49
CA MET A 54 12.05 0.74 -0.25
C MET A 54 13.54 0.40 -0.25
N GLN A 55 14.30 0.91 -1.20
CA GLN A 55 15.75 0.69 -1.27
C GLN A 55 16.46 1.24 -0.03
N SER A 56 16.09 2.43 0.42
CA SER A 56 16.70 3.04 1.62
C SER A 56 16.42 2.23 2.89
N LEU A 57 15.33 1.46 2.90
CA LEU A 57 14.95 0.59 4.01
C LEU A 57 15.49 -0.83 3.87
N GLY A 58 16.30 -1.10 2.85
CA GLY A 58 16.91 -2.41 2.63
C GLY A 58 15.94 -3.47 2.10
N ILE A 59 14.82 -3.06 1.51
CA ILE A 59 13.85 -3.98 0.93
C ILE A 59 14.28 -4.35 -0.48
N ASN A 60 14.48 -5.65 -0.71
CA ASN A 60 14.87 -6.19 -2.00
C ASN A 60 13.65 -6.70 -2.77
N TYR A 61 13.61 -6.43 -4.07
CA TYR A 61 12.50 -6.88 -4.92
C TYR A 61 12.93 -6.89 -6.39
N ARG A 62 12.20 -7.63 -7.21
CA ARG A 62 12.29 -7.56 -8.67
C ARG A 62 11.20 -6.66 -9.22
N THR A 63 10.02 -6.72 -8.63
CA THR A 63 8.89 -5.89 -8.99
C THR A 63 8.22 -5.37 -7.73
N ALA A 64 7.72 -4.14 -7.78
CA ALA A 64 7.10 -3.49 -6.63
C ALA A 64 6.02 -2.52 -7.10
N GLY A 65 5.11 -2.21 -6.19
CA GLY A 65 4.06 -1.23 -6.44
C GLY A 65 3.57 -0.59 -5.16
N GLU A 66 2.86 0.51 -5.31
CA GLU A 66 2.28 1.24 -4.19
C GLU A 66 0.86 1.68 -4.52
N ASN A 67 -0.04 1.49 -3.56
CA ASN A 67 -1.33 2.16 -3.52
C ASN A 67 -1.36 3.07 -2.30
N ILE A 68 -1.89 4.28 -2.45
CA ILE A 68 -2.11 5.20 -1.34
C ILE A 68 -3.54 5.71 -1.36
N ALA A 69 -4.11 5.91 -0.18
CA ALA A 69 -5.45 6.47 -0.02
C ALA A 69 -5.51 7.38 1.21
N LYS A 70 -6.38 8.38 1.13
CA LYS A 70 -6.79 9.21 2.25
C LYS A 70 -8.31 9.06 2.32
N ASN A 71 -8.80 8.41 3.36
CA ASN A 71 -10.21 8.05 3.46
C ASN A 71 -10.65 8.15 4.92
N THR A 72 -11.91 7.82 5.19
CA THR A 72 -12.44 7.82 6.56
C THR A 72 -12.45 6.44 7.21
N SER A 73 -12.19 5.38 6.42
CA SER A 73 -12.20 4.00 6.93
C SER A 73 -11.34 3.10 6.04
N VAL A 74 -10.95 1.95 6.61
CA VAL A 74 -10.25 0.90 5.86
C VAL A 74 -11.13 0.37 4.73
N LYS A 75 -12.40 0.09 5.02
CA LYS A 75 -13.33 -0.42 4.02
C LYS A 75 -13.54 0.58 2.88
N GLY A 76 -13.69 1.88 3.22
CA GLY A 76 -13.82 2.94 2.22
C GLY A 76 -12.59 3.05 1.34
N ALA A 77 -11.40 2.96 1.93
CA ALA A 77 -10.15 2.96 1.17
C ALA A 77 -10.08 1.77 0.21
N HIS A 78 -10.43 0.57 0.69
CA HIS A 78 -10.44 -0.63 -0.15
C HIS A 78 -11.41 -0.49 -1.33
N THR A 79 -12.61 -0.03 -1.07
CA THR A 79 -13.62 0.19 -2.12
C THR A 79 -13.10 1.18 -3.16
N ALA A 80 -12.48 2.28 -2.72
CA ALA A 80 -11.91 3.27 -3.61
C ALA A 80 -10.77 2.69 -4.47
N PHE A 81 -9.91 1.86 -3.89
CA PHE A 81 -8.85 1.18 -4.64
C PHE A 81 -9.44 0.26 -5.72
N MET A 82 -10.46 -0.51 -5.38
CA MET A 82 -11.05 -1.46 -6.33
C MET A 82 -11.83 -0.76 -7.45
N ASN A 83 -12.30 0.46 -7.23
CA ASN A 83 -13.00 1.28 -8.24
C ASN A 83 -12.06 2.08 -9.12
N SER A 84 -10.76 1.99 -8.89
CA SER A 84 -9.73 2.68 -9.67
C SER A 84 -8.89 1.65 -10.42
N SER A 85 -8.85 1.73 -11.74
CA SER A 85 -8.18 0.71 -12.57
C SER A 85 -6.70 0.53 -12.21
N GLY A 86 -5.98 1.63 -11.94
CA GLY A 86 -4.57 1.58 -11.58
C GLY A 86 -4.32 0.93 -10.23
N HIS A 87 -5.10 1.29 -9.22
CA HIS A 87 -4.99 0.71 -7.90
C HIS A 87 -5.41 -0.75 -7.88
N ARG A 88 -6.51 -1.06 -8.57
CA ARG A 88 -6.99 -2.43 -8.70
C ARG A 88 -5.98 -3.32 -9.38
N ALA A 89 -5.28 -2.81 -10.40
CA ALA A 89 -4.25 -3.57 -11.10
C ALA A 89 -3.13 -4.01 -10.17
N ASN A 90 -2.74 -3.19 -9.19
CA ASN A 90 -1.75 -3.59 -8.19
C ASN A 90 -2.28 -4.72 -7.30
N ILE A 91 -3.51 -4.59 -6.82
CA ILE A 91 -4.13 -5.61 -5.94
C ILE A 91 -4.25 -6.95 -6.65
N LEU A 92 -4.57 -6.93 -7.94
CA LEU A 92 -4.78 -8.13 -8.76
C LEU A 92 -3.55 -8.56 -9.57
N ASN A 93 -2.38 -8.00 -9.29
CA ASN A 93 -1.17 -8.34 -10.03
C ASN A 93 -0.66 -9.73 -9.62
N GLN A 94 -0.57 -10.62 -10.60
CA GLN A 94 -0.14 -12.01 -10.37
C GLN A 94 1.33 -12.13 -9.96
N ASN A 95 2.13 -11.10 -10.22
CA ASN A 95 3.57 -11.12 -9.92
C ASN A 95 3.88 -10.74 -8.48
N PHE A 96 2.93 -10.17 -7.75
CA PHE A 96 3.11 -9.83 -6.35
C PHE A 96 2.83 -11.05 -5.46
N ARG A 97 3.64 -11.19 -4.41
CA ARG A 97 3.56 -12.27 -3.41
C ARG A 97 3.43 -11.73 -2.00
N LYS A 98 4.02 -10.57 -1.74
CA LYS A 98 4.12 -9.96 -0.42
C LYS A 98 3.45 -8.60 -0.42
N ILE A 99 2.90 -8.24 0.73
CA ILE A 99 2.27 -6.94 0.93
C ILE A 99 2.64 -6.35 2.28
N GLY A 100 2.85 -5.04 2.31
CA GLY A 100 2.89 -4.25 3.53
C GLY A 100 1.69 -3.33 3.59
N LEU A 101 1.08 -3.23 4.75
CA LEU A 101 -0.06 -2.35 5.00
C LEU A 101 0.34 -1.34 6.07
N GLY A 102 0.17 -0.05 5.76
CA GLY A 102 0.47 1.02 6.68
C GLY A 102 -0.71 1.95 6.85
N PHE A 103 -0.99 2.30 8.09
CA PHE A 103 -2.12 3.15 8.46
C PHE A 103 -1.66 4.27 9.38
N TYR A 104 -2.23 5.45 9.20
CA TYR A 104 -2.02 6.56 10.12
C TYR A 104 -3.28 7.41 10.17
N GLN A 105 -3.84 7.57 11.38
CA GLN A 105 -5.05 8.36 11.59
C GLN A 105 -4.68 9.78 11.95
N GLU A 106 -5.24 10.75 11.21
CA GLU A 106 -5.11 12.16 11.54
C GLU A 106 -6.48 12.83 11.46
N GLY A 107 -7.02 13.21 12.62
CA GLY A 107 -8.37 13.73 12.70
C GLY A 107 -9.37 12.68 12.22
N GLN A 108 -10.24 13.07 11.30
CA GLN A 108 -11.22 12.15 10.72
C GLN A 108 -10.68 11.33 9.56
N TYR A 109 -9.45 11.59 9.12
CA TYR A 109 -8.88 10.93 7.96
C TYR A 109 -7.90 9.84 8.34
N LEU A 110 -7.99 8.73 7.60
CA LEU A 110 -7.07 7.62 7.67
C LEU A 110 -6.21 7.63 6.40
N TYR A 111 -4.90 7.73 6.58
CA TYR A 111 -3.95 7.56 5.49
C TYR A 111 -3.59 6.07 5.40
N VAL A 112 -3.72 5.51 4.19
CA VAL A 112 -3.47 4.09 3.93
C VAL A 112 -2.41 3.95 2.86
N THR A 113 -1.42 3.11 3.13
CA THR A 113 -0.39 2.75 2.17
C THR A 113 -0.37 1.24 2.02
N GLN A 114 -0.35 0.77 0.78
CA GLN A 114 -0.16 -0.63 0.43
C GLN A 114 1.11 -0.71 -0.39
N TRP A 115 2.08 -1.48 0.09
CA TRP A 115 3.32 -1.79 -0.63
C TRP A 115 3.30 -3.24 -1.07
N PHE A 116 3.55 -3.45 -2.35
CA PHE A 116 3.54 -4.78 -2.96
C PHE A 116 4.91 -5.13 -3.49
N THR A 117 5.35 -6.36 -3.28
CA THR A 117 6.56 -6.90 -3.93
C THR A 117 6.34 -8.36 -4.34
N ASN A 118 7.24 -8.85 -5.18
CA ASN A 118 7.29 -10.26 -5.54
C ASN A 118 7.75 -11.16 -4.38
#